data_f2f1138f8185dca4ed1ffbd2cd29d7cd
#
_entry.id   f2f1138f8185dca4ed1ffbd2cd29d7cd
#
_cell.length_a   1.000
_cell.length_b   1.000
_cell.length_c   1.000
_cell.angle_alpha   90.00
_cell.angle_beta   90.00
_cell.angle_gamma   90.00
#
_symmetry.space_group_name_H-M   'P 1'
#
loop_
_entity.id
_entity.type
_entity.pdbx_description
1 polymer ?
#
loop_
_entity_poly.entity_id
_entity_poly.type
_entity_poly.pdbx_seq_one_letter_code
_entity_poly.pdbx_strand_id
1 'polypeptide(L)'
;MARNAMLEIEVLLTKLRDDIEASYKAKGLMASGNFAKELKLVVGGNNARITAPRYVGAMEGGRIAGKRPPLWIIRKWIEDKNKQGATIPLSAAYPIAKAIGEMGIKVPNKYNPGGVVSDVLNPARVLKLQNEIVTIIRYAIIDTLNIK
;
A
#
# COMPACT_ATOMS: atom_id res chain seq x y z
N MET A 1 -10.94 23.99 -25.19
CA MET A 1 -11.33 22.64 -24.77
C MET A 1 -11.37 22.62 -23.25
N ALA A 2 -12.50 22.24 -22.66
CA ALA A 2 -12.61 22.22 -21.20
C ALA A 2 -11.63 21.18 -20.62
N ARG A 3 -10.95 21.56 -19.55
CA ARG A 3 -10.01 20.70 -18.83
C ARG A 3 -10.76 19.55 -18.18
N ASN A 4 -10.33 18.32 -18.39
CA ASN A 4 -10.93 17.17 -17.70
C ASN A 4 -10.23 17.00 -16.34
N ALA A 5 -10.78 17.65 -15.30
CA ALA A 5 -10.24 17.61 -13.95
C ALA A 5 -10.10 16.18 -13.41
N MET A 6 -11.04 15.29 -13.72
CA MET A 6 -10.95 13.90 -13.26
C MET A 6 -9.75 13.16 -13.86
N LEU A 7 -9.44 13.40 -15.12
CA LEU A 7 -8.27 12.81 -15.76
C LEU A 7 -6.96 13.30 -15.12
N GLU A 8 -6.86 14.58 -14.81
CA GLU A 8 -5.68 15.14 -14.14
C GLU A 8 -5.54 14.59 -12.71
N ILE A 9 -6.64 14.45 -11.97
CA ILE A 9 -6.66 13.82 -10.64
C ILE A 9 -6.27 12.34 -10.75
N GLU A 10 -6.73 11.63 -11.76
CA GLU A 10 -6.36 10.23 -12.00
C GLU A 10 -4.84 10.09 -12.21
N VAL A 11 -4.23 10.98 -12.96
CA VAL A 11 -2.76 11.01 -13.17
C VAL A 11 -2.02 11.20 -11.84
N LEU A 12 -2.47 12.13 -10.99
CA LEU A 12 -1.87 12.36 -9.67
C LEU A 12 -1.98 11.13 -8.75
N LEU A 13 -3.16 10.52 -8.72
CA LEU A 13 -3.39 9.34 -7.88
C LEU A 13 -2.70 8.08 -8.42
N THR A 14 -2.55 7.96 -9.73
CA THR A 14 -1.73 6.91 -10.35
C THR A 14 -0.28 7.01 -9.89
N LYS A 15 0.30 8.20 -9.91
CA LYS A 15 1.65 8.44 -9.42
C LYS A 15 1.78 8.10 -7.92
N LEU A 16 0.79 8.49 -7.13
CA LEU A 16 0.77 8.15 -5.70
C LEU A 16 0.73 6.62 -5.47
N ARG A 17 -0.12 5.91 -6.20
CA ARG A 17 -0.18 4.45 -6.15
C ARG A 17 1.17 3.83 -6.52
N ASP A 18 1.81 4.32 -7.57
CA ASP A 18 3.10 3.81 -8.03
C ASP A 18 4.22 4.08 -7.01
N ASP A 19 4.18 5.24 -6.35
CA ASP A 19 5.11 5.57 -5.26
C ASP A 19 4.93 4.63 -4.05
N ILE A 20 3.69 4.26 -3.70
CA ILE A 20 3.41 3.29 -2.65
C ILE A 20 3.93 1.90 -3.04
N GLU A 21 3.71 1.47 -4.28
CA GLU A 21 4.24 0.20 -4.78
C GLU A 21 5.77 0.18 -4.76
N ALA A 22 6.41 1.27 -5.16
CA ALA A 22 7.86 1.42 -5.11
C ALA A 22 8.40 1.37 -3.67
N SER A 23 7.72 2.01 -2.71
CA SER A 23 8.05 1.92 -1.29
C SER A 23 7.98 0.48 -0.78
N TYR A 24 6.92 -0.25 -1.12
CA TYR A 24 6.77 -1.67 -0.77
C TYR A 24 7.91 -2.54 -1.29
N LYS A 25 8.29 -2.35 -2.56
CA LYS A 25 9.41 -3.08 -3.17
C LYS A 25 10.75 -2.71 -2.55
N ALA A 26 11.00 -1.42 -2.34
CA ALA A 26 12.25 -0.91 -1.76
C ALA A 26 12.49 -1.41 -0.33
N LYS A 27 11.42 -1.64 0.43
CA LYS A 27 11.48 -2.19 1.81
C LYS A 27 11.66 -3.72 1.86
N GLY A 28 11.75 -4.39 0.71
CA GLY A 28 11.98 -5.84 0.62
C GLY A 28 10.83 -6.70 1.13
N LEU A 29 9.62 -6.16 1.17
CA LEU A 29 8.44 -6.84 1.72
C LEU A 29 7.74 -7.75 0.72
N MET A 30 8.17 -7.75 -0.53
CA MET A 30 7.56 -8.56 -1.57
C MET A 30 7.71 -10.05 -1.25
N ALA A 31 6.60 -10.79 -1.33
CA ALA A 31 6.58 -12.25 -1.27
C ALA A 31 5.87 -12.81 -2.51
N SER A 32 4.53 -12.83 -2.51
CA SER A 32 3.74 -13.32 -3.65
C SER A 32 3.52 -12.29 -4.78
N GLY A 33 3.79 -11.01 -4.51
CA GLY A 33 3.43 -9.90 -5.39
C GLY A 33 1.95 -9.51 -5.34
N ASN A 34 1.16 -10.11 -4.45
CA ASN A 34 -0.28 -9.82 -4.33
C ASN A 34 -0.55 -8.37 -3.90
N PHE A 35 0.35 -7.77 -3.09
CA PHE A 35 0.20 -6.38 -2.71
C PHE A 35 0.08 -5.47 -3.93
N ALA A 36 1.01 -5.57 -4.87
CA ALA A 36 1.01 -4.77 -6.09
C ALA A 36 -0.23 -5.04 -6.97
N LYS A 37 -0.71 -6.29 -7.00
CA LYS A 37 -1.91 -6.67 -7.76
C LYS A 37 -3.19 -6.12 -7.15
N GLU A 38 -3.26 -6.01 -5.82
CA GLU A 38 -4.43 -5.54 -5.07
C GLU A 38 -4.39 -4.03 -4.81
N LEU A 39 -3.23 -3.40 -4.99
CA LEU A 39 -3.09 -1.94 -4.90
C LEU A 39 -3.63 -1.31 -6.19
N LYS A 40 -4.87 -0.86 -6.17
CA LYS A 40 -5.58 -0.38 -7.35
C LYS A 40 -6.11 1.03 -7.17
N LEU A 41 -6.01 1.82 -8.23
CA LEU A 41 -6.76 3.05 -8.38
C LEU A 41 -8.14 2.71 -8.98
N VAL A 42 -9.19 3.13 -8.31
CA VAL A 42 -10.57 3.00 -8.78
C VAL A 42 -11.13 4.39 -8.98
N VAL A 43 -11.49 4.69 -10.22
CA VAL A 43 -12.12 5.97 -10.61
C VAL A 43 -13.53 5.70 -11.05
N GLY A 44 -14.49 6.48 -10.55
CA GLY A 44 -15.89 6.36 -10.94
C GLY A 44 -16.71 7.59 -10.59
N GLY A 45 -17.41 8.13 -11.56
CA GLY A 45 -18.22 9.33 -11.36
C GLY A 45 -17.41 10.51 -10.83
N ASN A 46 -17.76 10.97 -9.64
CA ASN A 46 -17.11 12.11 -8.99
C ASN A 46 -16.12 11.68 -7.90
N ASN A 47 -15.68 10.43 -7.87
CA ASN A 47 -14.73 9.95 -6.87
C ASN A 47 -13.58 9.17 -7.48
N ALA A 48 -12.45 9.22 -6.81
CA ALA A 48 -11.31 8.37 -7.08
C ALA A 48 -10.72 7.90 -5.76
N ARG A 49 -10.32 6.62 -5.69
CA ARG A 49 -9.77 6.02 -4.48
C ARG A 49 -8.68 5.02 -4.82
N ILE A 50 -7.68 4.94 -3.96
CA ILE A 50 -6.69 3.86 -3.99
C ILE A 50 -7.12 2.80 -2.98
N THR A 51 -7.26 1.56 -3.42
CA THR A 51 -7.56 0.41 -2.57
C THR A 51 -6.29 -0.40 -2.36
N ALA A 52 -6.14 -0.95 -1.16
CA ALA A 52 -5.02 -1.80 -0.78
C ALA A 52 -5.54 -3.09 -0.12
N PRO A 53 -4.72 -4.17 -0.08
CA PRO A 53 -5.12 -5.38 0.61
C PRO A 53 -5.38 -5.13 2.11
N ARG A 54 -6.24 -5.95 2.70
CA ARG A 54 -6.63 -5.82 4.12
C ARG A 54 -5.45 -5.90 5.09
N TYR A 55 -4.38 -6.60 4.72
CA TYR A 55 -3.21 -6.76 5.58
C TYR A 55 -2.27 -5.53 5.59
N VAL A 56 -2.57 -4.49 4.83
CA VAL A 56 -1.75 -3.26 4.81
C VAL A 56 -1.60 -2.66 6.21
N GLY A 57 -2.66 -2.69 7.03
CA GLY A 57 -2.59 -2.21 8.41
C GLY A 57 -1.59 -3.00 9.27
N ALA A 58 -1.52 -4.32 9.09
CA ALA A 58 -0.54 -5.16 9.77
C ALA A 58 0.89 -4.93 9.25
N MET A 59 1.06 -4.58 7.98
CA MET A 59 2.36 -4.19 7.42
C MET A 59 2.85 -2.86 8.00
N GLU A 60 1.95 -1.91 8.24
CA GLU A 60 2.27 -0.60 8.81
C GLU A 60 2.53 -0.64 10.31
N GLY A 61 1.63 -1.24 11.05
CA GLY A 61 1.58 -1.17 12.52
C GLY A 61 1.85 -2.48 13.25
N GLY A 62 2.05 -3.57 12.50
CA GLY A 62 2.22 -4.89 13.08
C GLY A 62 0.90 -5.57 13.43
N ARG A 63 0.98 -6.60 14.24
CA ARG A 63 -0.15 -7.42 14.67
C ARG A 63 -0.04 -7.71 16.16
N ILE A 64 -1.11 -7.52 16.90
CA ILE A 64 -1.18 -7.90 18.31
C ILE A 64 -1.14 -9.42 18.47
N ALA A 65 -0.68 -9.87 19.63
CA ALA A 65 -0.75 -11.26 20.03
C ALA A 65 -2.20 -11.76 20.06
N GLY A 66 -2.41 -13.06 19.91
CA GLY A 66 -3.74 -13.66 19.92
C GLY A 66 -3.83 -14.87 19.00
N LYS A 67 -4.79 -14.88 18.09
CA LYS A 67 -5.03 -16.04 17.24
C LYS A 67 -3.83 -16.36 16.32
N ARG A 68 -3.39 -17.61 16.38
CA ARG A 68 -2.31 -18.13 15.54
C ARG A 68 -2.74 -18.10 14.05
N PRO A 69 -1.87 -17.64 13.13
CA PRO A 69 -2.18 -17.73 11.70
C PRO A 69 -2.26 -19.19 11.25
N PRO A 70 -3.09 -19.51 10.25
CA PRO A 70 -3.15 -20.86 9.67
C PRO A 70 -1.79 -21.27 9.08
N LEU A 71 -1.38 -22.52 9.32
CA LEU A 71 -0.07 -23.01 8.86
C LEU A 71 0.11 -22.95 7.35
N TRP A 72 -0.95 -23.16 6.59
CA TRP A 72 -0.88 -23.11 5.12
C TRP A 72 -0.51 -21.71 4.60
N ILE A 73 -0.95 -20.65 5.28
CA ILE A 73 -0.57 -19.27 4.95
C ILE A 73 0.93 -19.06 5.17
N ILE A 74 1.46 -19.54 6.29
CA ILE A 74 2.89 -19.41 6.60
C ILE A 74 3.73 -20.26 5.65
N ARG A 75 3.30 -21.48 5.32
CA ARG A 75 3.97 -22.34 4.33
C ARG A 75 4.03 -21.66 2.98
N LYS A 76 2.90 -21.13 2.50
CA LYS A 76 2.85 -20.40 1.23
C LYS A 76 3.79 -19.18 1.25
N TRP A 77 3.81 -18.43 2.32
CA TRP A 77 4.74 -17.30 2.48
C TRP A 77 6.20 -17.76 2.43
N ILE A 78 6.55 -18.86 3.09
CA ILE A 78 7.90 -19.45 3.04
C ILE A 78 8.27 -19.82 1.59
N GLU A 79 7.37 -20.50 0.88
CA GLU A 79 7.59 -20.88 -0.52
C GLU A 79 7.82 -19.65 -1.41
N ASP A 80 7.00 -18.62 -1.27
CA ASP A 80 7.13 -17.39 -2.04
C ASP A 80 8.44 -16.66 -1.71
N LYS A 81 8.87 -16.63 -0.46
CA LYS A 81 10.17 -16.08 -0.06
C LYS A 81 11.34 -16.89 -0.61
N ASN A 82 11.24 -18.21 -0.59
CA ASN A 82 12.29 -19.10 -1.13
C ASN A 82 12.43 -18.94 -2.65
N LYS A 83 11.36 -18.68 -3.38
CA LYS A 83 11.42 -18.32 -4.81
C LYS A 83 12.20 -17.02 -5.07
N GLN A 84 12.32 -16.17 -4.07
CA GLN A 84 13.07 -14.91 -4.13
C GLN A 84 14.49 -15.01 -3.53
N GLY A 85 14.97 -16.22 -3.29
CA GLY A 85 16.33 -16.46 -2.81
C GLY A 85 16.46 -16.66 -1.30
N ALA A 86 15.37 -16.68 -0.55
CA ALA A 86 15.43 -17.10 0.86
C ALA A 86 15.63 -18.61 0.97
N THR A 87 16.13 -19.08 2.12
CA THR A 87 16.36 -20.49 2.42
C THR A 87 15.68 -20.87 3.73
N ILE A 88 14.37 -20.73 3.78
CA ILE A 88 13.57 -21.01 4.97
C ILE A 88 13.00 -22.43 4.85
N PRO A 89 13.26 -23.36 5.78
CA PRO A 89 12.68 -24.69 5.72
C PRO A 89 11.19 -24.64 5.99
N LEU A 90 10.39 -25.46 5.29
CA LEU A 90 8.92 -25.54 5.52
C LEU A 90 8.58 -25.97 6.94
N SER A 91 9.45 -26.71 7.61
CA SER A 91 9.29 -27.08 9.03
C SER A 91 9.26 -25.86 9.96
N ALA A 92 9.80 -24.73 9.55
CA ALA A 92 9.73 -23.47 10.30
C ALA A 92 8.32 -22.86 10.36
N ALA A 93 7.39 -23.34 9.54
CA ALA A 93 6.03 -22.79 9.51
C ALA A 93 5.32 -22.85 10.87
N TYR A 94 5.41 -23.96 11.59
CA TYR A 94 4.78 -24.11 12.90
C TYR A 94 5.36 -23.18 13.96
N PRO A 95 6.68 -23.17 14.23
CA PRO A 95 7.27 -22.24 15.22
C PRO A 95 7.02 -20.77 14.84
N ILE A 96 7.05 -20.41 13.58
CA ILE A 96 6.70 -19.04 13.12
C ILE A 96 5.25 -18.72 13.47
N ALA A 97 4.31 -19.58 13.10
CA ALA A 97 2.89 -19.37 13.39
C ALA A 97 2.61 -19.30 14.91
N LYS A 98 3.30 -20.15 15.70
CA LYS A 98 3.23 -20.13 17.15
C LYS A 98 3.72 -18.80 17.72
N ALA A 99 4.89 -18.35 17.34
CA ALA A 99 5.45 -17.08 17.78
C ALA A 99 4.55 -15.88 17.43
N ILE A 100 3.98 -15.85 16.23
CA ILE A 100 3.01 -14.81 15.83
C ILE A 100 1.76 -14.83 16.72
N GLY A 101 1.26 -16.02 17.09
CA GLY A 101 0.12 -16.14 17.98
C GLY A 101 0.41 -15.67 19.40
N GLU A 102 1.60 -15.98 19.93
CA GLU A 102 1.98 -15.67 21.30
C GLU A 102 2.48 -14.23 21.49
N MET A 103 3.24 -13.70 20.55
CA MET A 103 3.91 -12.39 20.69
C MET A 103 3.36 -11.33 19.75
N GLY A 104 2.58 -11.71 18.73
CA GLY A 104 2.21 -10.84 17.65
C GLY A 104 3.39 -10.53 16.70
N ILE A 105 3.25 -9.47 15.93
CA ILE A 105 4.31 -8.94 15.06
C ILE A 105 4.47 -7.46 15.40
N LYS A 106 5.64 -7.09 15.89
CA LYS A 106 6.00 -5.68 16.12
C LYS A 106 6.57 -5.10 14.84
N VAL A 107 6.12 -3.92 14.46
CA VAL A 107 6.65 -3.12 13.36
C VAL A 107 7.00 -1.73 13.90
N PRO A 108 8.17 -1.18 13.63
CA PRO A 108 9.23 -1.73 12.78
C PRO A 108 10.00 -2.91 13.42
N ASN A 109 10.54 -3.78 12.57
CA ASN A 109 11.43 -4.87 12.98
C ASN A 109 12.51 -5.10 11.90
N LYS A 110 13.42 -6.04 12.17
CA LYS A 110 14.55 -6.37 11.27
C LYS A 110 14.11 -6.68 9.82
N TYR A 111 12.93 -7.25 9.62
CA TYR A 111 12.44 -7.72 8.32
C TYR A 111 11.37 -6.80 7.72
N ASN A 112 10.78 -5.94 8.54
CA ASN A 112 9.76 -4.98 8.12
C ASN A 112 10.00 -3.65 8.83
N PRO A 113 10.54 -2.65 8.11
CA PRO A 113 10.79 -1.33 8.67
C PRO A 113 9.51 -0.51 8.87
N GLY A 114 8.34 -0.99 8.43
CA GLY A 114 7.10 -0.22 8.42
C GLY A 114 7.10 0.91 7.38
N GLY A 115 6.11 1.76 7.45
CA GLY A 115 6.08 2.98 6.65
C GLY A 115 5.86 2.77 5.14
N VAL A 116 5.26 1.65 4.73
CA VAL A 116 5.03 1.37 3.29
C VAL A 116 4.15 2.44 2.67
N VAL A 117 3.08 2.80 3.36
CA VAL A 117 2.13 3.82 2.93
C VAL A 117 2.40 5.14 3.63
N SER A 118 2.64 5.12 4.94
CA SER A 118 2.78 6.33 5.76
C SER A 118 4.01 7.18 5.43
N ASP A 119 5.12 6.58 4.98
CA ASP A 119 6.29 7.33 4.52
C ASP A 119 6.00 8.07 3.20
N VAL A 120 5.18 7.48 2.34
CA VAL A 120 4.75 8.09 1.07
C VAL A 120 3.67 9.14 1.31
N LEU A 121 2.67 8.82 2.14
CA LEU A 121 1.57 9.71 2.55
C LEU A 121 1.89 10.47 3.83
N ASN A 122 3.09 11.00 3.95
CA ASN A 122 3.42 11.90 5.05
C ASN A 122 2.62 13.23 4.98
N PRO A 123 2.52 14.00 6.07
CA PRO A 123 1.71 15.22 6.10
C PRO A 123 2.04 16.23 5.01
N ALA A 124 3.32 16.39 4.66
CA ALA A 124 3.75 17.29 3.60
C ALA A 124 3.23 16.85 2.22
N ARG A 125 3.28 15.55 1.94
CA ARG A 125 2.76 14.98 0.69
C ARG A 125 1.24 15.10 0.60
N VAL A 126 0.53 14.87 1.71
CA VAL A 126 -0.93 15.05 1.76
C VAL A 126 -1.31 16.49 1.46
N LEU A 127 -0.65 17.45 2.09
CA LEU A 127 -0.90 18.88 1.85
C LEU A 127 -0.61 19.25 0.39
N LYS A 128 0.48 18.77 -0.18
CA LYS A 128 0.82 18.99 -1.59
C LYS A 128 -0.27 18.46 -2.51
N LEU A 129 -0.73 17.22 -2.30
CA LEU A 129 -1.80 16.60 -3.08
C LEU A 129 -3.11 17.39 -2.98
N GLN A 130 -3.49 17.83 -1.79
CA GLN A 130 -4.67 18.67 -1.59
C GLN A 130 -4.59 19.95 -2.40
N ASN A 131 -3.46 20.64 -2.37
CA ASN A 131 -3.26 21.88 -3.12
C ASN A 131 -3.30 21.65 -4.62
N GLU A 132 -2.70 20.57 -5.12
CA GLU A 132 -2.73 20.22 -6.54
C GLU A 132 -4.17 19.92 -6.99
N ILE A 133 -4.94 19.14 -6.23
CA ILE A 133 -6.34 18.81 -6.53
C ILE A 133 -7.21 20.07 -6.53
N VAL A 134 -7.08 20.92 -5.51
CA VAL A 134 -7.81 22.20 -5.44
C VAL A 134 -7.49 23.06 -6.67
N THR A 135 -6.24 23.13 -7.08
CA THR A 135 -5.82 23.89 -8.25
C THR A 135 -6.45 23.35 -9.54
N ILE A 136 -6.46 22.03 -9.72
CA ILE A 136 -7.11 21.38 -10.87
C ILE A 136 -8.60 21.72 -10.93
N ILE A 137 -9.29 21.57 -9.80
CA ILE A 137 -10.74 21.85 -9.70
C ILE A 137 -11.01 23.33 -9.98
N ARG A 138 -10.22 24.23 -9.40
CA ARG A 138 -10.35 25.68 -9.62
C ARG A 138 -10.25 26.03 -11.09
N TYR A 139 -9.24 25.53 -11.80
CA TYR A 139 -9.09 25.80 -13.23
C TYR A 139 -10.22 25.18 -14.06
N ALA A 140 -10.69 23.99 -13.72
CA ALA A 140 -11.81 23.38 -14.41
C ALA A 140 -13.12 24.20 -14.26
N ILE A 141 -13.35 24.78 -13.08
CA ILE A 141 -14.48 25.68 -12.84
C ILE A 141 -14.35 26.96 -13.68
N ILE A 142 -13.17 27.58 -13.67
CA ILE A 142 -12.93 28.81 -14.46
C ILE A 142 -13.13 28.54 -15.96
N ASP A 143 -12.60 27.45 -16.48
CA ASP A 143 -12.76 27.06 -17.87
C ASP A 143 -14.24 26.80 -18.22
N THR A 144 -15.00 26.16 -17.32
CA THR A 144 -16.44 25.87 -17.53
C THR A 144 -17.29 27.15 -17.52
N LEU A 145 -16.93 28.09 -16.66
CA LEU A 145 -17.66 29.37 -16.55
C LEU A 145 -17.19 30.42 -17.56
N ASN A 146 -16.19 30.13 -18.39
CA ASN A 146 -15.58 31.10 -19.32
C ASN A 146 -15.18 32.43 -18.65
N ILE A 147 -14.79 32.39 -17.41
CA ILE A 147 -14.31 33.55 -16.67
C ILE A 147 -12.87 33.83 -17.11
N LYS A 148 -12.64 34.95 -17.75
CA LYS A 148 -11.32 35.44 -18.15
C LYS A 148 -10.71 36.30 -17.05
#